data_ce20e9cf106bca1b3206a09a0f1833b0
#
_entry.id   ce20e9cf106bca1b3206a09a0f1833b0
#
_cell.length_a   1.000
_cell.length_b   1.000
_cell.length_c   1.000
_cell.angle_alpha   90.00
_cell.angle_beta   90.00
_cell.angle_gamma   90.00
#
_symmetry.space_group_name_H-M   'P 1'
#
loop_
_entity.id
_entity.type
_entity.pdbx_description
1 polymer ?
#
loop_
_entity_poly.entity_id
_entity_poly.type
_entity_poly.pdbx_seq_one_letter_code
_entity_poly.pdbx_strand_id
1 'polypeptide(L)'
;MKERIYYPLLAVLMVLFCAACNEEWTDEQYEHYVSFKAPMNYAKGVTDIYVKYKPNGMVTYQLPLIMSGSTMAGSDTEVQVAIDSDTLKSINWEYFHNRKDLYYRELTSGYYELNDMKV
;
A
#
# COMPACT_ATOMS: atom_id res chain seq x y z
N MET A 1 22.21 -46.31 -38.57
CA MET A 1 20.75 -46.19 -38.28
C MET A 1 20.46 -45.53 -36.92
N LYS A 2 21.37 -45.50 -35.97
CA LYS A 2 21.12 -44.89 -34.68
C LYS A 2 21.10 -43.32 -34.71
N GLU A 3 21.89 -42.73 -35.57
CA GLU A 3 22.01 -41.26 -35.60
C GLU A 3 20.77 -40.50 -36.15
N ARG A 4 19.96 -41.13 -36.99
CA ARG A 4 18.80 -40.53 -37.59
C ARG A 4 17.63 -40.30 -36.61
N ILE A 5 17.66 -40.96 -35.47
CA ILE A 5 16.60 -40.86 -34.44
C ILE A 5 16.87 -39.70 -33.49
N TYR A 6 18.13 -39.29 -33.30
CA TYR A 6 18.47 -38.20 -32.36
C TYR A 6 18.03 -36.84 -32.85
N TYR A 7 18.03 -36.56 -34.16
CA TYR A 7 17.62 -35.29 -34.70
C TYR A 7 16.12 -34.99 -34.48
N PRO A 8 15.20 -35.92 -34.77
CA PRO A 8 13.78 -35.67 -34.47
C PRO A 8 13.50 -35.59 -32.95
N LEU A 9 14.22 -36.39 -32.14
CA LEU A 9 14.07 -36.34 -30.69
C LEU A 9 14.56 -35.00 -30.12
N LEU A 10 15.67 -34.48 -30.61
CA LEU A 10 16.21 -33.17 -30.22
C LEU A 10 15.26 -32.03 -30.65
N ALA A 11 14.68 -32.15 -31.84
CA ALA A 11 13.71 -31.18 -32.32
C ALA A 11 12.42 -31.11 -31.47
N VAL A 12 11.91 -32.30 -31.07
CA VAL A 12 10.75 -32.38 -30.16
C VAL A 12 11.09 -31.83 -28.77
N LEU A 13 12.28 -32.09 -28.26
CA LEU A 13 12.75 -31.55 -26.99
C LEU A 13 12.85 -30.02 -27.05
N MET A 14 13.36 -29.48 -28.15
CA MET A 14 13.45 -27.99 -28.35
C MET A 14 12.09 -27.33 -28.43
N VAL A 15 11.11 -27.95 -29.07
CA VAL A 15 9.74 -27.45 -29.12
C VAL A 15 9.08 -27.47 -27.76
N LEU A 16 9.35 -28.48 -26.93
CA LEU A 16 8.84 -28.52 -25.54
C LEU A 16 9.43 -27.41 -24.65
N PHE A 17 10.71 -27.06 -24.86
CA PHE A 17 11.30 -25.91 -24.16
C PHE A 17 10.72 -24.57 -24.59
N CYS A 18 10.33 -24.41 -25.84
CA CYS A 18 9.69 -23.17 -26.31
C CYS A 18 8.24 -23.00 -25.79
N ALA A 19 7.55 -24.11 -25.49
CA ALA A 19 6.20 -24.07 -24.91
C ALA A 19 6.17 -23.77 -23.41
N ALA A 20 7.34 -23.76 -22.76
CA ALA A 20 7.47 -23.41 -21.34
C ALA A 20 7.63 -21.90 -21.07
N CYS A 21 7.44 -21.04 -22.10
CA CYS A 21 7.24 -19.62 -21.86
C CYS A 21 5.86 -19.44 -21.23
N ASN A 22 5.85 -19.50 -19.92
CA ASN A 22 4.69 -19.25 -19.10
C ASN A 22 4.37 -17.74 -19.18
N GLU A 23 3.16 -17.36 -19.53
CA GLU A 23 2.71 -15.96 -19.59
C GLU A 23 2.59 -15.31 -18.19
N GLU A 24 2.97 -16.05 -17.15
CA GLU A 24 2.94 -15.57 -15.75
C GLU A 24 3.71 -14.27 -15.53
N TRP A 25 4.64 -13.93 -16.43
CA TRP A 25 5.41 -12.68 -16.35
C TRP A 25 4.63 -11.46 -16.87
N THR A 26 3.52 -11.67 -17.57
CA THR A 26 2.65 -10.60 -18.10
C THR A 26 1.48 -10.31 -17.19
N ASP A 27 1.14 -11.23 -16.29
CA ASP A 27 0.09 -11.04 -15.32
C ASP A 27 0.56 -10.13 -14.18
N GLU A 28 -0.36 -9.40 -13.62
CA GLU A 28 -0.09 -8.54 -12.47
C GLU A 28 0.29 -9.40 -11.26
N GLN A 29 1.57 -9.34 -10.86
CA GLN A 29 2.09 -10.13 -9.74
C GLN A 29 1.71 -9.52 -8.39
N TYR A 30 1.54 -8.21 -8.35
CA TYR A 30 1.16 -7.47 -7.14
C TYR A 30 -0.01 -6.56 -7.46
N GLU A 31 -1.08 -6.73 -6.73
CA GLU A 31 -2.25 -5.86 -6.81
C GLU A 31 -1.90 -4.40 -6.50
N HIS A 32 -2.67 -3.49 -7.06
CA HIS A 32 -2.53 -2.08 -6.74
C HIS A 32 -3.04 -1.80 -5.33
N TYR A 33 -2.17 -1.23 -4.50
CA TYR A 33 -2.51 -0.77 -3.16
C TYR A 33 -2.32 0.74 -3.07
N VAL A 34 -3.25 1.38 -2.41
CA VAL A 34 -3.12 2.80 -2.04
C VAL A 34 -2.68 2.88 -0.58
N SER A 35 -1.64 3.63 -0.33
CA SER A 35 -1.12 3.85 1.02
C SER A 35 -0.75 5.30 1.24
N PHE A 36 -0.67 5.71 2.50
CA PHE A 36 -0.15 7.03 2.84
C PHE A 36 1.37 7.06 2.67
N LYS A 37 1.86 8.07 1.95
CA LYS A 37 3.29 8.35 1.86
C LYS A 37 3.69 9.24 3.03
N ALA A 38 3.89 8.66 4.19
CA ALA A 38 4.29 9.37 5.39
C ALA A 38 5.51 8.69 6.01
N PRO A 39 6.45 9.44 6.60
CA PRO A 39 7.56 8.84 7.32
C PRO A 39 7.00 8.05 8.50
N MET A 40 7.22 6.74 8.49
CA MET A 40 6.81 5.88 9.59
C MET A 40 7.87 5.83 10.67
N ASN A 41 7.45 5.95 11.91
CA ASN A 41 8.24 5.50 13.03
C ASN A 41 8.14 3.97 13.08
N TYR A 42 9.15 3.29 12.58
CA TYR A 42 9.18 1.82 12.48
C TYR A 42 8.96 1.10 13.81
N ALA A 43 9.29 1.75 14.94
CA ALA A 43 9.09 1.16 16.26
C ALA A 43 7.61 1.10 16.67
N LYS A 44 6.77 1.95 16.11
CA LYS A 44 5.36 2.10 16.55
C LYS A 44 4.33 1.96 15.42
N GLY A 45 4.74 1.87 14.16
CA GLY A 45 3.82 1.86 13.03
C GLY A 45 2.94 3.14 12.91
N VAL A 46 3.34 4.21 13.58
CA VAL A 46 2.61 5.47 13.68
C VAL A 46 3.46 6.59 13.10
N THR A 47 2.84 7.52 12.42
CA THR A 47 3.49 8.74 11.94
C THR A 47 3.11 9.91 12.83
N ASP A 48 4.12 10.55 13.44
CA ASP A 48 3.93 11.75 14.24
C ASP A 48 4.02 12.99 13.34
N ILE A 49 2.95 13.77 13.28
CA ILE A 49 2.88 15.01 12.53
C ILE A 49 2.72 16.17 13.49
N TYR A 50 3.69 17.09 13.47
CA TYR A 50 3.67 18.27 14.33
C TYR A 50 3.09 19.46 13.57
N VAL A 51 1.95 19.93 14.03
CA VAL A 51 1.25 21.07 13.46
C VAL A 51 1.50 22.33 14.31
N LYS A 52 2.01 23.38 13.68
CA LYS A 52 2.25 24.63 14.41
C LYS A 52 0.91 25.33 14.73
N TYR A 53 0.66 25.55 16.00
CA TYR A 53 -0.52 26.26 16.45
C TYR A 53 -0.59 27.69 15.88
N LYS A 54 -1.76 28.06 15.36
CA LYS A 54 -2.11 29.44 14.95
C LYS A 54 -3.38 29.86 15.69
N PRO A 55 -3.35 30.92 16.50
CA PRO A 55 -4.47 31.26 17.40
C PRO A 55 -5.81 31.51 16.69
N ASN A 56 -5.82 31.97 15.47
CA ASN A 56 -7.04 32.36 14.71
C ASN A 56 -6.99 31.82 13.27
N GLY A 57 -6.36 30.68 13.03
CA GLY A 57 -6.20 30.19 11.67
C GLY A 57 -6.31 28.69 11.54
N MET A 58 -6.74 28.25 10.37
CA MET A 58 -6.64 26.86 9.95
C MET A 58 -5.21 26.52 9.55
N VAL A 59 -4.79 25.29 9.86
CA VAL A 59 -3.55 24.72 9.38
C VAL A 59 -3.90 23.60 8.45
N THR A 60 -3.43 23.68 7.22
CA THR A 60 -3.61 22.62 6.22
C THR A 60 -2.39 21.71 6.23
N TYR A 61 -2.64 20.43 6.40
CA TYR A 61 -1.65 19.39 6.22
C TYR A 61 -1.99 18.58 4.96
N GLN A 62 -1.03 18.46 4.07
CA GLN A 62 -1.18 17.60 2.89
C GLN A 62 -0.79 16.18 3.26
N LEU A 63 -1.73 15.26 3.15
CA LEU A 63 -1.52 13.83 3.39
C LEU A 63 -1.28 13.14 2.05
N PRO A 64 -0.03 12.94 1.62
CA PRO A 64 0.26 12.38 0.33
C PRO A 64 -0.08 10.89 0.29
N LEU A 65 -0.71 10.48 -0.81
CA LEU A 65 -1.00 9.10 -1.11
C LEU A 65 -0.04 8.58 -2.18
N ILE A 66 0.22 7.30 -2.14
CA ILE A 66 0.99 6.59 -3.16
C ILE A 66 0.24 5.33 -3.56
N MET A 67 0.16 5.10 -4.85
CA MET A 67 -0.28 3.83 -5.41
C MET A 67 0.93 2.98 -5.72
N SER A 68 0.89 1.73 -5.32
CA SER A 68 1.91 0.72 -5.62
C SER A 68 1.28 -0.48 -6.31
N GLY A 69 2.03 -1.15 -7.15
CA GLY A 69 1.61 -2.33 -7.90
C GLY A 69 2.69 -2.75 -8.89
N SER A 70 2.53 -3.87 -9.55
CA SER A 70 3.51 -4.40 -10.53
C SER A 70 3.31 -3.82 -11.93
N THR A 71 2.15 -3.28 -12.24
CA THR A 71 1.82 -2.64 -13.52
C THR A 71 1.59 -1.14 -13.33
N MET A 72 1.67 -0.38 -14.42
CA MET A 72 1.30 1.04 -14.36
C MET A 72 -0.21 1.18 -14.17
N ALA A 73 -0.63 2.07 -13.27
CA ALA A 73 -2.02 2.45 -13.16
C ALA A 73 -2.50 3.06 -14.48
N GLY A 74 -3.49 2.43 -15.12
CA GLY A 74 -4.00 2.85 -16.43
C GLY A 74 -5.01 3.99 -16.38
N SER A 75 -5.44 4.41 -15.17
CA SER A 75 -6.47 5.44 -14.96
C SER A 75 -6.34 6.08 -13.59
N ASP A 76 -6.88 7.27 -13.48
CA ASP A 76 -7.04 7.96 -12.19
C ASP A 76 -7.91 7.12 -11.25
N THR A 77 -7.49 7.00 -10.01
CA THR A 77 -8.21 6.26 -8.96
C THR A 77 -8.75 7.24 -7.93
N GLU A 78 -10.03 7.14 -7.63
CA GLU A 78 -10.64 7.90 -6.55
C GLU A 78 -10.42 7.17 -5.22
N VAL A 79 -9.88 7.89 -4.24
CA VAL A 79 -9.57 7.36 -2.91
C VAL A 79 -10.39 8.10 -1.86
N GLN A 80 -11.12 7.35 -1.07
CA GLN A 80 -11.85 7.87 0.09
C GLN A 80 -11.03 7.66 1.35
N VAL A 81 -10.90 8.71 2.15
CA VAL A 81 -10.21 8.67 3.43
C VAL A 81 -11.23 8.79 4.55
N ALA A 82 -11.19 7.87 5.48
CA ALA A 82 -12.09 7.84 6.63
C ALA A 82 -11.32 7.64 7.94
N ILE A 83 -11.94 8.02 9.05
CA ILE A 83 -11.43 7.74 10.39
C ILE A 83 -11.76 6.29 10.77
N ASP A 84 -10.79 5.58 11.31
CA ASP A 84 -10.94 4.22 11.83
C ASP A 84 -10.68 4.20 13.34
N SER A 85 -11.76 4.34 14.10
CA SER A 85 -11.70 4.35 15.56
C SER A 85 -11.35 2.98 16.17
N ASP A 86 -11.63 1.89 15.46
CA ASP A 86 -11.37 0.54 15.98
C ASP A 86 -9.90 0.18 15.85
N THR A 87 -9.26 0.55 14.76
CA THR A 87 -7.80 0.44 14.63
C THR A 87 -7.10 1.30 15.69
N LEU A 88 -7.57 2.50 15.96
CA LEU A 88 -7.01 3.36 17.02
C LEU A 88 -7.10 2.69 18.41
N LYS A 89 -8.21 2.06 18.74
CA LYS A 89 -8.37 1.31 20.01
C LYS A 89 -7.39 0.14 20.09
N SER A 90 -7.23 -0.60 18.99
CA SER A 90 -6.31 -1.74 18.91
C SER A 90 -4.87 -1.31 19.11
N ILE A 91 -4.43 -0.24 18.44
CA ILE A 91 -3.09 0.35 18.57
C ILE A 91 -2.85 0.81 20.01
N ASN A 92 -3.80 1.51 20.62
CA ASN A 92 -3.68 1.97 22.00
C ASN A 92 -3.53 0.80 22.97
N TRP A 93 -4.28 -0.27 22.78
CA TRP A 93 -4.15 -1.45 23.61
C TRP A 93 -2.83 -2.17 23.41
N GLU A 94 -2.39 -2.33 22.17
CA GLU A 94 -1.14 -3.03 21.84
C GLU A 94 0.08 -2.34 22.43
N TYR A 95 0.15 -1.00 22.35
CA TYR A 95 1.34 -0.26 22.78
C TYR A 95 1.31 0.18 24.26
N PHE A 96 0.15 0.44 24.78
CA PHE A 96 0.03 1.06 26.11
C PHE A 96 -0.68 0.20 27.15
N HIS A 97 -1.35 -0.89 26.73
CA HIS A 97 -2.11 -1.80 27.60
C HIS A 97 -3.01 -1.03 28.59
N ASN A 98 -2.71 -1.11 29.88
CA ASN A 98 -3.49 -0.44 30.93
C ASN A 98 -3.12 1.03 31.15
N ARG A 99 -2.11 1.54 30.45
CA ARG A 99 -1.67 2.94 30.60
C ARG A 99 -2.54 3.87 29.75
N LYS A 100 -3.79 4.02 30.14
CA LYS A 100 -4.80 4.86 29.45
C LYS A 100 -4.43 6.35 29.38
N ASP A 101 -3.54 6.79 30.25
CA ASP A 101 -2.96 8.14 30.25
C ASP A 101 -2.11 8.43 29.00
N LEU A 102 -1.56 7.39 28.35
CA LEU A 102 -0.73 7.48 27.16
C LEU A 102 -1.49 7.27 25.87
N TYR A 103 -2.78 6.93 25.91
CA TYR A 103 -3.57 6.62 24.74
C TYR A 103 -3.63 7.78 23.75
N TYR A 104 -3.45 7.47 22.47
CA TYR A 104 -3.82 8.37 21.38
C TYR A 104 -5.31 8.63 21.41
N ARG A 105 -5.70 9.86 21.17
CA ARG A 105 -7.11 10.28 21.18
C ARG A 105 -7.54 10.62 19.76
N GLU A 106 -8.74 10.21 19.43
CA GLU A 106 -9.38 10.62 18.20
C GLU A 106 -9.66 12.12 18.25
N LEU A 107 -9.32 12.81 17.17
CA LEU A 107 -9.64 14.22 17.03
C LEU A 107 -11.14 14.37 16.72
N THR A 108 -11.83 15.21 17.49
CA THR A 108 -13.26 15.46 17.30
C THR A 108 -13.52 16.06 15.92
N SER A 109 -14.57 15.62 15.23
CA SER A 109 -14.93 16.04 13.86
C SER A 109 -15.07 17.54 13.65
N GLY A 110 -15.34 18.31 14.70
CA GLY A 110 -15.39 19.77 14.63
C GLY A 110 -14.04 20.48 14.50
N TYR A 111 -12.92 19.75 14.64
CA TYR A 111 -11.57 20.32 14.61
C TYR A 111 -10.79 20.01 13.34
N TYR A 112 -11.33 19.23 12.43
CA TYR A 112 -10.67 18.90 11.17
C TYR A 112 -11.68 18.78 10.04
N GLU A 113 -11.21 18.96 8.82
CA GLU A 113 -11.91 18.73 7.58
C GLU A 113 -11.07 17.87 6.69
N LEU A 114 -11.65 16.80 6.15
CA LEU A 114 -11.03 15.92 5.17
C LEU A 114 -11.57 16.25 3.79
N ASN A 115 -10.69 16.52 2.85
CA ASN A 115 -11.07 16.73 1.46
C ASN A 115 -10.92 15.42 0.70
N ASP A 116 -11.86 15.17 -0.23
CA ASP A 116 -11.77 14.03 -1.15
C ASP A 116 -10.53 14.17 -2.04
N MET A 117 -9.87 13.04 -2.29
CA MET A 117 -8.63 13.00 -3.05
C MET A 117 -8.80 12.15 -4.30
N LYS A 118 -8.18 12.62 -5.39
CA LYS A 118 -7.95 11.82 -6.60
C LYS A 118 -6.45 11.55 -6.72
N VAL A 119 -6.12 10.31 -7.01
CA VAL A 119 -4.73 9.84 -7.22
C VAL A 119 -4.57 9.32 -8.64
#